data_b677e37ac1153ba0c80f8ffe2835712d
#
_entry.id   b677e37ac1153ba0c80f8ffe2835712d
#
_cell.length_a   1.000
_cell.length_b   1.000
_cell.length_c   1.000
_cell.angle_alpha   90.00
_cell.angle_beta   90.00
_cell.angle_gamma   90.00
#
_symmetry.space_group_name_H-M   'P 1'
#
loop_
_entity.id
_entity.type
_entity.pdbx_description
1 polymer ?
#
loop_
_entity_poly.entity_id
_entity_poly.type
_entity_poly.pdbx_seq_one_letter_code
_entity_poly.pdbx_strand_id
1 'polypeptide(L)'
;MNAFEDTLHRVLARHRRQAIASRTSSSLALDPQVAIGIATIKIVTEEQIQAIAFGALDEEPQVIVRLDPIGRDVTDLLPFATFLDLTVARAATADSAMRIWIPHSTTLEALDILGHRYWRNQNASAEIVRMGEICRIIAREATIPGQQLVGDATELLQSHVVTGLTPLEEGHLDAILAWLDPAVADPLTEARTRIRVPASGILPNTPDHPLDDRIDRLRKEAKGARGARRRVLENEMATILSTSVRREWRLLIEGRRAFLGLALPATGLDELVKDSNRRVRDALENGFYPARAPHNLAAELGSMEAAQEKFELVALESDVLLREQAMRAGGVLRGVVSTVRQTRPGFKPCDIEVESGQGVIRFRLDDKVRIVGTNVSGVVRALAATPSGGTRVGIEIANGVRTRSVLTVGARVELIREAYAFVNHRALKEVREQQPWMFYGTEAPALPAGRSSGQSPLAIARAVRR
;
A
#
# COMPACT_ATOMS: atom_id res chain seq x y z
N MET A 1 4.41 3.48 -14.60
CA MET A 1 4.62 4.72 -15.41
C MET A 1 6.12 5.01 -15.40
N ASN A 2 6.73 5.39 -16.51
CA ASN A 2 8.12 5.81 -16.46
C ASN A 2 8.20 7.30 -16.04
N ALA A 3 9.36 7.76 -15.56
CA ALA A 3 9.52 9.12 -15.04
C ALA A 3 9.20 10.22 -16.07
N PHE A 4 9.37 9.94 -17.35
CA PHE A 4 9.03 10.88 -18.43
C PHE A 4 7.51 11.00 -18.63
N GLU A 5 6.80 9.88 -18.61
CA GLU A 5 5.33 9.86 -18.72
C GLU A 5 4.68 10.57 -17.52
N ASP A 6 5.20 10.36 -16.31
CA ASP A 6 4.74 11.06 -15.11
C ASP A 6 4.92 12.57 -15.25
N THR A 7 6.12 12.99 -15.68
CA THR A 7 6.40 14.41 -15.92
C THR A 7 5.46 15.01 -16.96
N LEU A 8 5.20 14.31 -18.06
CA LEU A 8 4.29 14.75 -19.11
C LEU A 8 2.86 14.93 -18.57
N HIS A 9 2.36 13.97 -17.81
CA HIS A 9 1.04 14.06 -17.20
C HIS A 9 0.93 15.26 -16.23
N ARG A 10 1.96 15.52 -15.42
CA ARG A 10 2.01 16.69 -14.53
C ARG A 10 2.00 18.02 -15.31
N VAL A 11 2.74 18.09 -16.40
CA VAL A 11 2.73 19.26 -17.29
C VAL A 11 1.35 19.47 -17.93
N LEU A 12 0.69 18.39 -18.37
CA LEU A 12 -0.66 18.43 -18.92
C LEU A 12 -1.68 18.86 -17.85
N ALA A 13 -1.59 18.35 -16.63
CA ALA A 13 -2.44 18.77 -15.51
C ALA A 13 -2.29 20.29 -15.25
N ARG A 14 -1.06 20.80 -15.20
CA ARG A 14 -0.78 22.25 -15.05
C ARG A 14 -1.41 23.07 -16.18
N HIS A 15 -1.22 22.63 -17.43
CA HIS A 15 -1.77 23.33 -18.58
C HIS A 15 -3.29 23.38 -18.55
N ARG A 16 -3.93 22.28 -18.16
CA ARG A 16 -5.39 22.16 -18.07
C ARG A 16 -5.97 22.75 -16.78
N ARG A 17 -5.13 23.03 -15.77
CA ARG A 17 -5.53 23.39 -14.41
C ARG A 17 -6.51 22.38 -13.80
N GLN A 18 -6.30 21.11 -14.09
CA GLN A 18 -7.18 20.01 -13.69
C GLN A 18 -6.36 18.75 -13.43
N ALA A 19 -6.71 18.02 -12.39
CA ALA A 19 -6.15 16.70 -12.13
C ALA A 19 -6.51 15.71 -13.25
N ILE A 20 -5.61 14.78 -13.54
CA ILE A 20 -5.76 13.75 -14.58
C ILE A 20 -5.88 12.40 -13.88
N ALA A 21 -6.85 11.59 -14.27
CA ALA A 21 -6.98 10.23 -13.75
C ALA A 21 -5.76 9.39 -14.16
N SER A 22 -5.11 8.74 -13.20
CA SER A 22 -4.03 7.76 -13.43
C SER A 22 -4.55 6.32 -13.44
N ARG A 23 -5.78 6.11 -12.99
CA ARG A 23 -6.46 4.81 -12.92
C ARG A 23 -7.92 4.91 -13.34
N THR A 24 -8.46 3.78 -13.82
CA THR A 24 -9.88 3.62 -14.17
C THR A 24 -10.63 2.71 -13.19
N SER A 25 -9.92 2.15 -12.21
CA SER A 25 -10.49 1.33 -11.14
C SER A 25 -9.90 1.71 -9.79
N SER A 26 -10.65 1.47 -8.72
CA SER A 26 -10.19 1.67 -7.35
C SER A 26 -9.16 0.60 -6.96
N SER A 27 -8.16 0.96 -6.16
CA SER A 27 -7.27 0.01 -5.48
C SER A 27 -7.78 -0.39 -4.09
N LEU A 28 -8.82 0.30 -3.59
CA LEU A 28 -9.44 0.05 -2.31
C LEU A 28 -10.91 -0.33 -2.51
N ALA A 29 -11.36 -1.39 -1.86
CA ALA A 29 -12.76 -1.79 -1.86
C ALA A 29 -13.62 -0.75 -1.15
N LEU A 30 -14.92 -0.78 -1.39
CA LEU A 30 -15.89 0.04 -0.66
C LEU A 30 -15.74 -0.16 0.86
N ASP A 31 -16.05 0.88 1.62
CA ASP A 31 -15.97 0.80 3.07
C ASP A 31 -16.86 -0.32 3.60
N PRO A 32 -16.33 -1.17 4.50
CA PRO A 32 -17.12 -2.16 5.19
C PRO A 32 -18.00 -1.51 6.25
N GLN A 33 -18.86 -2.31 6.89
CA GLN A 33 -19.75 -1.84 7.95
C GLN A 33 -18.99 -1.21 9.13
N VAL A 34 -17.76 -1.67 9.41
CA VAL A 34 -16.91 -1.10 10.46
C VAL A 34 -15.79 -0.30 9.81
N ALA A 35 -16.00 1.00 9.69
CA ALA A 35 -15.00 1.96 9.21
C ALA A 35 -14.80 3.07 10.24
N ILE A 36 -13.54 3.35 10.57
CA ILE A 36 -13.13 4.34 11.54
C ILE A 36 -12.06 5.28 10.98
N GLY A 37 -11.87 6.43 11.64
CA GLY A 37 -10.79 7.35 11.36
C GLY A 37 -9.79 7.43 12.51
N ILE A 38 -8.51 7.62 12.18
CA ILE A 38 -7.44 7.93 13.11
C ILE A 38 -6.55 8.99 12.49
N ALA A 39 -6.28 10.06 13.23
CA ALA A 39 -5.32 11.09 12.86
C ALA A 39 -4.41 11.38 14.05
N THR A 40 -3.14 11.65 13.80
CA THR A 40 -2.15 11.90 14.85
C THR A 40 -1.34 13.16 14.57
N ILE A 41 -0.77 13.74 15.62
CA ILE A 41 0.24 14.79 15.54
C ILE A 41 1.49 14.35 16.28
N LYS A 42 2.64 14.51 15.62
CA LYS A 42 3.97 14.45 16.23
C LYS A 42 4.72 15.77 16.02
N ILE A 43 5.77 16.01 16.78
CA ILE A 43 6.73 17.08 16.53
C ILE A 43 7.96 16.51 15.81
N VAL A 44 8.66 17.34 15.06
CA VAL A 44 9.80 16.90 14.23
C VAL A 44 10.93 16.31 15.07
N THR A 45 11.17 16.89 16.23
CA THR A 45 12.29 16.53 17.14
C THR A 45 11.98 15.31 18.01
N GLU A 46 10.74 14.87 18.08
CA GLU A 46 10.30 13.75 18.90
C GLU A 46 9.51 12.72 18.09
N GLU A 47 9.87 11.45 18.20
CA GLU A 47 9.12 10.36 17.58
C GLU A 47 7.77 10.09 18.26
N GLN A 48 7.52 10.70 19.42
CA GLN A 48 6.36 10.41 20.25
C GLN A 48 5.10 11.15 19.76
N ILE A 49 3.96 10.46 19.81
CA ILE A 49 2.65 11.06 19.53
C ILE A 49 2.34 12.12 20.58
N GLN A 50 1.96 13.30 20.10
CA GLN A 50 1.55 14.45 20.93
C GLN A 50 0.04 14.54 21.08
N ALA A 51 -0.71 14.17 20.05
CA ALA A 51 -2.15 14.13 20.08
C ALA A 51 -2.70 13.07 19.12
N ILE A 52 -3.86 12.51 19.45
CA ILE A 52 -4.60 11.54 18.64
C ILE A 52 -6.05 12.02 18.54
N ALA A 53 -6.62 12.04 17.33
CA ALA A 53 -8.04 12.15 17.06
C ALA A 53 -8.52 10.82 16.45
N PHE A 54 -9.63 10.29 16.96
CA PHE A 54 -10.17 9.00 16.52
C PHE A 54 -11.68 8.93 16.70
N GLY A 55 -12.35 8.11 15.92
CA GLY A 55 -13.80 7.96 16.00
C GLY A 55 -14.45 7.39 14.76
N ALA A 56 -15.78 7.43 14.72
CA ALA A 56 -16.57 7.20 13.52
C ALA A 56 -16.37 8.34 12.51
N LEU A 57 -16.46 8.03 11.22
CA LEU A 57 -16.09 8.97 10.14
C LEU A 57 -17.13 10.08 9.89
N ASP A 58 -18.33 9.90 10.42
CA ASP A 58 -19.47 10.82 10.31
C ASP A 58 -19.75 11.61 11.61
N GLU A 59 -18.90 11.43 12.63
CA GLU A 59 -19.02 12.07 13.93
C GLU A 59 -17.80 12.95 14.24
N GLU A 60 -17.96 13.82 15.26
CA GLU A 60 -16.82 14.55 15.82
C GLU A 60 -15.86 13.59 16.52
N PRO A 61 -14.54 13.73 16.29
CA PRO A 61 -13.58 12.80 16.87
C PRO A 61 -13.42 12.99 18.37
N GLN A 62 -13.17 11.91 19.07
CA GLN A 62 -12.54 11.97 20.37
C GLN A 62 -11.09 12.43 20.20
N VAL A 63 -10.61 13.27 21.08
CA VAL A 63 -9.25 13.83 21.03
C VAL A 63 -8.53 13.57 22.34
N ILE A 64 -7.35 12.98 22.24
CA ILE A 64 -6.40 12.83 23.33
C ILE A 64 -5.21 13.75 23.06
N VAL A 65 -4.77 14.47 24.07
CA VAL A 65 -3.55 15.30 24.06
C VAL A 65 -2.59 14.77 25.10
N ARG A 66 -1.35 14.51 24.70
CA ARG A 66 -0.29 14.01 25.56
C ARG A 66 0.63 15.16 25.96
N LEU A 67 0.45 15.68 27.14
CA LEU A 67 1.28 16.78 27.66
C LEU A 67 2.70 16.33 28.01
N ASP A 68 2.86 15.08 28.44
CA ASP A 68 4.16 14.43 28.68
C ASP A 68 4.24 13.08 27.93
N PRO A 69 4.51 13.09 26.61
CA PRO A 69 4.50 11.89 25.77
C PRO A 69 5.65 10.91 26.11
N ILE A 70 6.69 11.37 26.81
CA ILE A 70 7.84 10.56 27.23
C ILE A 70 7.61 9.96 28.62
N GLY A 71 6.66 10.52 29.37
CA GLY A 71 6.34 10.12 30.76
C GLY A 71 5.93 8.65 30.88
N ARG A 72 6.01 8.14 32.11
CA ARG A 72 5.60 6.77 32.45
C ARG A 72 4.09 6.63 32.58
N ASP A 73 3.38 7.70 32.85
CA ASP A 73 1.93 7.71 32.93
C ASP A 73 1.36 7.65 31.51
N VAL A 74 0.55 6.63 31.26
CA VAL A 74 -0.07 6.34 29.96
C VAL A 74 -1.58 6.21 30.08
N THR A 75 -2.15 6.67 31.19
CA THR A 75 -3.58 6.65 31.44
C THR A 75 -4.35 7.50 30.43
N ASP A 76 -3.70 8.50 29.85
CA ASP A 76 -4.20 9.33 28.76
C ASP A 76 -4.53 8.53 27.50
N LEU A 77 -3.91 7.36 27.29
CA LEU A 77 -4.16 6.48 26.13
C LEU A 77 -5.31 5.48 26.35
N LEU A 78 -5.85 5.32 27.56
CA LEU A 78 -6.91 4.36 27.84
C LEU A 78 -8.17 4.56 26.97
N PRO A 79 -8.66 5.79 26.73
CA PRO A 79 -9.81 5.96 25.83
C PRO A 79 -9.55 5.44 24.41
N PHE A 80 -8.35 5.64 23.88
CA PHE A 80 -7.96 5.12 22.56
C PHE A 80 -7.82 3.59 22.56
N ALA A 81 -7.24 3.03 23.63
CA ALA A 81 -7.14 1.59 23.81
C ALA A 81 -8.52 0.92 23.83
N THR A 82 -9.44 1.46 24.62
CA THR A 82 -10.82 0.97 24.69
C THR A 82 -11.54 1.10 23.35
N PHE A 83 -11.36 2.21 22.64
CA PHE A 83 -11.96 2.43 21.32
C PHE A 83 -11.49 1.40 20.31
N LEU A 84 -10.18 1.12 20.24
CA LEU A 84 -9.63 0.13 19.31
C LEU A 84 -10.14 -1.30 19.62
N ASP A 85 -10.15 -1.68 20.89
CA ASP A 85 -10.63 -3.01 21.29
C ASP A 85 -12.11 -3.21 20.99
N LEU A 86 -12.96 -2.22 21.28
CA LEU A 86 -14.38 -2.21 20.90
C LEU A 86 -14.57 -2.26 19.39
N THR A 87 -13.72 -1.59 18.61
CA THR A 87 -13.79 -1.62 17.14
C THR A 87 -13.49 -3.02 16.61
N VAL A 88 -12.45 -3.67 17.13
CA VAL A 88 -12.11 -5.06 16.81
C VAL A 88 -13.27 -6.00 17.18
N ALA A 89 -13.84 -5.86 18.37
CA ALA A 89 -14.96 -6.67 18.83
C ALA A 89 -16.21 -6.49 17.94
N ARG A 90 -16.50 -5.27 17.50
CA ARG A 90 -17.61 -4.97 16.56
C ARG A 90 -17.38 -5.64 15.20
N ALA A 91 -16.17 -5.56 14.65
CA ALA A 91 -15.83 -6.22 13.39
C ALA A 91 -15.97 -7.74 13.47
N ALA A 92 -15.51 -8.35 14.56
CA ALA A 92 -15.66 -9.77 14.82
C ALA A 92 -17.13 -10.19 14.95
N THR A 93 -17.95 -9.43 15.69
CA THR A 93 -19.38 -9.71 15.87
C THR A 93 -20.16 -9.60 14.56
N ALA A 94 -19.82 -8.63 13.72
CA ALA A 94 -20.44 -8.43 12.42
C ALA A 94 -19.94 -9.39 11.33
N ASP A 95 -18.97 -10.25 11.64
CA ASP A 95 -18.22 -11.06 10.65
C ASP A 95 -17.80 -10.22 9.42
N SER A 96 -17.41 -8.98 9.68
CA SER A 96 -17.13 -7.96 8.70
C SER A 96 -15.65 -7.62 8.64
N ALA A 97 -15.20 -7.13 7.50
CA ALA A 97 -13.93 -6.42 7.40
C ALA A 97 -13.95 -5.17 8.29
N MET A 98 -12.77 -4.74 8.70
CA MET A 98 -12.54 -3.45 9.33
C MET A 98 -11.77 -2.53 8.38
N ARG A 99 -12.09 -1.23 8.37
CA ARG A 99 -11.36 -0.21 7.64
C ARG A 99 -10.91 0.89 8.59
N ILE A 100 -9.65 1.27 8.47
CA ILE A 100 -9.06 2.38 9.22
C ILE A 100 -8.60 3.43 8.21
N TRP A 101 -9.24 4.57 8.23
CA TRP A 101 -8.83 5.70 7.43
C TRP A 101 -7.82 6.55 8.19
N ILE A 102 -6.76 6.96 7.49
CA ILE A 102 -5.74 7.87 7.99
C ILE A 102 -5.50 8.99 6.98
N PRO A 103 -5.11 10.21 7.43
CA PRO A 103 -4.84 11.31 6.51
C PRO A 103 -3.55 11.08 5.72
N HIS A 104 -2.51 10.50 6.36
CA HIS A 104 -1.18 10.37 5.81
C HIS A 104 -0.39 9.26 6.53
N SER A 105 0.63 8.70 5.89
CA SER A 105 1.51 7.65 6.41
C SER A 105 2.17 7.99 7.75
N THR A 106 2.35 9.28 8.09
CA THR A 106 2.83 9.73 9.40
C THR A 106 1.97 9.20 10.55
N THR A 107 0.66 9.07 10.35
CA THR A 107 -0.24 8.46 11.34
C THR A 107 0.06 6.97 11.50
N LEU A 108 0.36 6.26 10.42
CA LEU A 108 0.74 4.85 10.46
C LEU A 108 2.06 4.64 11.21
N GLU A 109 3.07 5.48 10.92
CA GLU A 109 4.34 5.50 11.67
C GLU A 109 4.12 5.72 13.17
N ALA A 110 3.23 6.65 13.51
CA ALA A 110 2.89 6.95 14.89
C ALA A 110 2.22 5.73 15.58
N LEU A 111 1.32 5.04 14.91
CA LEU A 111 0.71 3.80 15.41
C LEU A 111 1.76 2.68 15.58
N ASP A 112 2.70 2.55 14.65
CA ASP A 112 3.79 1.57 14.77
C ASP A 112 4.69 1.84 15.98
N ILE A 113 5.01 3.11 16.26
CA ILE A 113 5.76 3.54 17.45
C ILE A 113 5.01 3.19 18.74
N LEU A 114 3.69 3.46 18.81
CA LEU A 114 2.85 3.02 19.94
C LEU A 114 2.89 1.50 20.09
N GLY A 115 2.73 0.80 18.97
CA GLY A 115 2.79 -0.65 18.91
C GLY A 115 4.10 -1.16 19.50
N HIS A 116 5.24 -0.70 19.00
CA HIS A 116 6.56 -1.10 19.48
C HIS A 116 6.78 -0.84 20.97
N ARG A 117 6.26 0.27 21.47
CA ARG A 117 6.44 0.68 22.86
C ARG A 117 5.63 -0.15 23.85
N TYR A 118 4.42 -0.58 23.46
CA TYR A 118 3.46 -1.11 24.44
C TYR A 118 3.10 -2.59 24.26
N TRP A 119 3.22 -3.20 23.11
CA TRP A 119 2.75 -4.57 22.84
C TRP A 119 3.33 -5.67 23.74
N ARG A 120 4.43 -5.44 24.44
CA ARG A 120 5.07 -6.34 25.41
C ARG A 120 5.48 -5.64 26.71
N ASN A 121 4.88 -4.50 26.99
CA ASN A 121 5.23 -3.73 28.18
C ASN A 121 4.58 -4.35 29.41
N GLN A 122 5.37 -5.09 30.21
CA GLN A 122 4.89 -5.75 31.43
C GLN A 122 4.48 -4.77 32.54
N ASN A 123 4.83 -3.50 32.43
CA ASN A 123 4.49 -2.46 33.42
C ASN A 123 3.22 -1.66 33.01
N ALA A 124 2.64 -1.92 31.83
CA ALA A 124 1.42 -1.30 31.36
C ALA A 124 0.19 -2.14 31.72
N SER A 125 -0.99 -1.52 31.75
CA SER A 125 -2.25 -2.27 31.92
C SER A 125 -2.52 -3.19 30.71
N ALA A 126 -3.37 -4.18 30.90
CA ALA A 126 -3.71 -5.14 29.83
C ALA A 126 -4.30 -4.43 28.60
N GLU A 127 -5.11 -3.38 28.82
CA GLU A 127 -5.72 -2.58 27.76
C GLU A 127 -4.66 -1.85 26.92
N ILE A 128 -3.64 -1.30 27.55
CA ILE A 128 -2.53 -0.61 26.87
C ILE A 128 -1.65 -1.60 26.10
N VAL A 129 -1.40 -2.79 26.65
CA VAL A 129 -0.68 -3.86 25.95
C VAL A 129 -1.50 -4.29 24.72
N ARG A 130 -2.80 -4.51 24.88
CA ARG A 130 -3.70 -4.89 23.78
C ARG A 130 -3.77 -3.81 22.70
N MET A 131 -3.85 -2.54 23.06
CA MET A 131 -3.71 -1.43 22.11
C MET A 131 -2.40 -1.53 21.33
N GLY A 132 -1.29 -1.78 22.02
CA GLY A 132 0.02 -1.96 21.37
C GLY A 132 0.03 -3.11 20.36
N GLU A 133 -0.59 -4.25 20.68
CA GLU A 133 -0.73 -5.38 19.76
C GLU A 133 -1.54 -5.00 18.52
N ILE A 134 -2.69 -4.35 18.71
CA ILE A 134 -3.56 -3.91 17.61
C ILE A 134 -2.80 -2.92 16.71
N CYS A 135 -2.11 -1.94 17.28
CA CYS A 135 -1.31 -0.99 16.52
C CYS A 135 -0.21 -1.68 15.68
N ARG A 136 0.44 -2.72 16.22
CA ARG A 136 1.43 -3.53 15.47
C ARG A 136 0.80 -4.29 14.31
N ILE A 137 -0.39 -4.85 14.52
CA ILE A 137 -1.12 -5.57 13.47
C ILE A 137 -1.51 -4.60 12.34
N ILE A 138 -2.01 -3.42 12.68
CA ILE A 138 -2.37 -2.37 11.73
C ILE A 138 -1.14 -1.97 10.90
N ALA A 139 -0.04 -1.62 11.56
CA ALA A 139 1.18 -1.18 10.90
C ALA A 139 1.76 -2.26 9.98
N ARG A 140 1.76 -3.53 10.41
CA ARG A 140 2.22 -4.65 9.60
C ARG A 140 1.32 -4.90 8.39
N GLU A 141 -0.01 -4.97 8.59
CA GLU A 141 -0.94 -5.22 7.47
C GLU A 141 -0.82 -4.12 6.42
N ALA A 142 -0.64 -2.86 6.83
CA ALA A 142 -0.47 -1.74 5.91
C ALA A 142 0.75 -1.86 4.99
N THR A 143 1.78 -2.64 5.35
CA THR A 143 2.94 -2.89 4.48
C THR A 143 2.71 -3.99 3.44
N ILE A 144 1.60 -4.73 3.54
CA ILE A 144 1.32 -5.84 2.63
C ILE A 144 0.66 -5.31 1.35
N PRO A 145 1.23 -5.59 0.18
CA PRO A 145 0.64 -5.13 -1.08
C PRO A 145 -0.80 -5.60 -1.26
N GLY A 146 -1.67 -4.71 -1.70
CA GLY A 146 -3.08 -5.01 -1.88
C GLY A 146 -3.88 -5.21 -0.59
N GLN A 147 -3.33 -4.84 0.55
CA GLN A 147 -4.05 -4.81 1.83
C GLN A 147 -5.31 -3.95 1.74
N GLN A 148 -6.30 -4.26 2.56
CA GLN A 148 -7.60 -3.61 2.54
C GLN A 148 -8.03 -3.09 3.93
N LEU A 149 -7.11 -3.09 4.92
CA LEU A 149 -7.36 -2.61 6.27
C LEU A 149 -7.22 -1.09 6.38
N VAL A 150 -6.14 -0.53 5.82
CA VAL A 150 -5.79 0.87 5.97
C VAL A 150 -6.05 1.63 4.68
N GLY A 151 -6.81 2.71 4.75
CA GLY A 151 -6.99 3.70 3.70
C GLY A 151 -6.19 4.96 4.03
N ASP A 152 -4.99 5.10 3.47
CA ASP A 152 -4.22 6.34 3.51
C ASP A 152 -4.77 7.29 2.44
N ALA A 153 -5.40 8.39 2.87
CA ALA A 153 -6.07 9.32 1.96
C ALA A 153 -5.08 9.98 0.98
N THR A 154 -3.88 10.31 1.45
CA THR A 154 -2.84 10.92 0.61
C THR A 154 -2.33 9.94 -0.44
N GLU A 155 -1.93 8.73 -0.03
CA GLU A 155 -1.42 7.70 -0.92
C GLU A 155 -2.46 7.26 -1.96
N LEU A 156 -3.70 7.07 -1.52
CA LEU A 156 -4.80 6.72 -2.41
C LEU A 156 -5.03 7.79 -3.47
N LEU A 157 -5.09 9.07 -3.10
CA LEU A 157 -5.25 10.15 -4.07
C LEU A 157 -4.07 10.23 -5.02
N GLN A 158 -2.82 10.17 -4.53
CA GLN A 158 -1.61 10.15 -5.36
C GLN A 158 -1.58 8.98 -6.36
N SER A 159 -2.09 7.82 -5.96
CA SER A 159 -2.10 6.64 -6.83
C SER A 159 -3.22 6.64 -7.88
N HIS A 160 -4.27 7.46 -7.71
CA HIS A 160 -5.44 7.47 -8.60
C HIS A 160 -5.54 8.72 -9.47
N VAL A 161 -4.88 9.80 -9.08
CA VAL A 161 -4.86 11.05 -9.85
C VAL A 161 -3.45 11.63 -9.95
N VAL A 162 -3.17 12.28 -11.06
CA VAL A 162 -1.95 13.07 -11.28
C VAL A 162 -2.34 14.54 -11.21
N THR A 163 -1.71 15.26 -10.31
CA THR A 163 -1.85 16.71 -10.18
C THR A 163 -0.75 17.44 -10.94
N GLY A 164 -0.80 18.77 -11.00
CA GLY A 164 0.30 19.57 -11.50
C GLY A 164 1.41 19.83 -10.48
N LEU A 165 1.35 19.20 -9.31
CA LEU A 165 2.32 19.34 -8.22
C LEU A 165 3.59 18.53 -8.49
N THR A 166 4.67 18.87 -7.82
CA THR A 166 5.85 18.02 -7.73
C THR A 166 5.58 16.88 -6.73
N PRO A 167 6.33 15.76 -6.78
CA PRO A 167 6.16 14.67 -5.79
C PRO A 167 6.30 15.13 -4.32
N LEU A 168 7.15 16.15 -4.07
CA LEU A 168 7.30 16.71 -2.72
C LEU A 168 6.05 17.51 -2.30
N GLU A 169 5.51 18.32 -3.21
CA GLU A 169 4.28 19.09 -2.96
C GLU A 169 3.06 18.17 -2.76
N GLU A 170 3.00 17.03 -3.46
CA GLU A 170 1.96 16.01 -3.31
C GLU A 170 2.02 15.25 -1.96
N GLY A 171 3.11 15.36 -1.21
CA GLY A 171 3.16 14.90 0.19
C GLY A 171 2.20 15.64 1.12
N HIS A 172 1.59 16.74 0.65
CA HIS A 172 0.62 17.54 1.41
C HIS A 172 -0.80 17.28 0.94
N LEU A 173 -1.59 16.61 1.76
CA LEU A 173 -2.99 16.29 1.43
C LEU A 173 -3.81 17.55 1.09
N ASP A 174 -3.62 18.63 1.82
CA ASP A 174 -4.22 19.94 1.55
C ASP A 174 -3.99 20.41 0.11
N ALA A 175 -2.79 20.19 -0.42
CA ALA A 175 -2.41 20.61 -1.76
C ALA A 175 -3.08 19.74 -2.82
N ILE A 176 -3.18 18.42 -2.60
CA ILE A 176 -3.92 17.52 -3.49
C ILE A 176 -5.39 17.91 -3.52
N LEU A 177 -5.99 18.19 -2.36
CA LEU A 177 -7.40 18.59 -2.25
C LEU A 177 -7.69 19.88 -2.99
N ALA A 178 -6.75 20.84 -3.02
CA ALA A 178 -6.91 22.06 -3.83
C ALA A 178 -7.02 21.77 -5.34
N TRP A 179 -6.36 20.72 -5.83
CA TRP A 179 -6.46 20.27 -7.23
C TRP A 179 -7.75 19.54 -7.55
N LEU A 180 -8.39 18.97 -6.54
CA LEU A 180 -9.63 18.20 -6.70
C LEU A 180 -10.88 19.02 -6.40
N ASP A 181 -10.73 20.22 -5.86
CA ASP A 181 -11.83 21.12 -5.56
C ASP A 181 -12.25 21.89 -6.82
N PRO A 182 -13.45 21.64 -7.39
CA PRO A 182 -13.93 22.30 -8.59
C PRO A 182 -14.17 23.83 -8.40
N ALA A 183 -14.26 24.29 -7.15
CA ALA A 183 -14.42 25.71 -6.85
C ALA A 183 -13.10 26.50 -6.96
N VAL A 184 -11.96 25.82 -7.01
CA VAL A 184 -10.64 26.45 -7.10
C VAL A 184 -10.28 26.73 -8.55
N ALA A 185 -10.26 28.00 -8.94
CA ALA A 185 -9.96 28.42 -10.31
C ALA A 185 -8.48 28.27 -10.69
N ASP A 186 -7.56 28.46 -9.74
CA ASP A 186 -6.12 28.27 -9.91
C ASP A 186 -5.57 27.30 -8.86
N PRO A 187 -5.65 25.97 -9.13
CA PRO A 187 -5.29 24.95 -8.17
C PRO A 187 -3.79 24.97 -7.80
N LEU A 188 -2.90 25.42 -8.70
CA LEU A 188 -1.47 25.47 -8.41
C LEU A 188 -1.14 26.55 -7.38
N THR A 189 -1.68 27.76 -7.55
CA THR A 189 -1.48 28.86 -6.60
C THR A 189 -2.12 28.53 -5.25
N GLU A 190 -3.33 28.00 -5.25
CA GLU A 190 -4.03 27.62 -4.02
C GLU A 190 -3.28 26.51 -3.29
N ALA A 191 -2.88 25.45 -3.98
CA ALA A 191 -2.11 24.34 -3.40
C ALA A 191 -0.83 24.85 -2.72
N ARG A 192 -0.06 25.68 -3.39
CA ARG A 192 1.17 26.27 -2.83
C ARG A 192 0.91 27.17 -1.63
N THR A 193 -0.24 27.81 -1.56
CA THR A 193 -0.64 28.57 -0.37
C THR A 193 -0.91 27.63 0.80
N ARG A 194 -1.51 26.46 0.57
CA ARG A 194 -1.78 25.46 1.59
C ARG A 194 -0.52 24.71 2.08
N ILE A 195 0.51 24.58 1.23
CA ILE A 195 1.81 23.93 1.55
C ILE A 195 2.67 24.71 2.58
N ARG A 196 2.26 25.87 3.05
CA ARG A 196 2.99 26.60 4.09
C ARG A 196 3.15 25.85 5.42
N VAL A 197 2.40 24.77 5.59
CA VAL A 197 2.44 23.87 6.76
C VAL A 197 3.20 22.62 6.38
N PRO A 198 4.00 22.00 7.27
CA PRO A 198 4.64 20.70 7.01
C PRO A 198 3.63 19.65 6.60
N ALA A 199 4.13 18.53 6.05
CA ALA A 199 3.31 17.38 5.71
C ALA A 199 2.38 16.96 6.86
N SER A 200 1.22 16.41 6.51
CA SER A 200 0.17 15.99 7.45
C SER A 200 0.74 15.17 8.63
N GLY A 201 0.20 15.40 9.80
CA GLY A 201 0.59 14.71 11.04
C GLY A 201 1.82 15.28 11.74
N ILE A 202 2.45 16.32 11.20
CA ILE A 202 3.60 17.00 11.82
C ILE A 202 3.20 18.41 12.25
N LEU A 203 3.56 18.79 13.51
CA LEU A 203 3.31 20.14 13.99
C LEU A 203 4.21 21.14 13.24
N PRO A 204 3.66 22.24 12.74
CA PRO A 204 4.45 23.24 12.03
C PRO A 204 5.58 23.83 12.88
N ASN A 205 6.75 24.01 12.24
CA ASN A 205 7.87 24.75 12.83
C ASN A 205 8.52 25.65 11.76
N THR A 206 7.75 26.61 11.28
CA THR A 206 8.22 27.64 10.35
C THR A 206 8.35 28.98 11.04
N PRO A 207 9.09 29.97 10.51
CA PRO A 207 9.19 31.30 11.09
C PRO A 207 7.83 31.94 11.39
N ASP A 208 6.83 31.71 10.52
CA ASP A 208 5.48 32.26 10.67
C ASP A 208 4.61 31.42 11.65
N HIS A 209 4.96 30.15 11.85
CA HIS A 209 4.23 29.21 12.70
C HIS A 209 5.18 28.31 13.49
N PRO A 210 5.93 28.84 14.47
CA PRO A 210 6.92 28.09 15.25
C PRO A 210 6.24 27.29 16.39
N LEU A 211 5.30 26.39 16.05
CA LEU A 211 4.48 25.70 17.04
C LEU A 211 5.25 24.59 17.75
N ASP A 212 6.17 23.91 17.08
CA ASP A 212 7.05 22.91 17.69
C ASP A 212 7.91 23.55 18.81
N ASP A 213 8.66 24.60 18.50
CA ASP A 213 9.44 25.37 19.47
C ASP A 213 8.59 25.95 20.62
N ARG A 214 7.34 26.33 20.29
CA ARG A 214 6.40 26.83 21.32
C ARG A 214 5.99 25.74 22.28
N ILE A 215 5.67 24.54 21.81
CA ILE A 215 5.34 23.40 22.65
C ILE A 215 6.53 23.04 23.56
N ASP A 216 7.74 23.01 23.03
CA ASP A 216 8.95 22.73 23.81
C ASP A 216 9.19 23.76 24.92
N ARG A 217 9.01 25.05 24.62
CA ARG A 217 9.12 26.12 25.62
C ARG A 217 8.06 25.98 26.71
N LEU A 218 6.79 25.81 26.31
CA LEU A 218 5.68 25.63 27.26
C LEU A 218 5.89 24.41 28.16
N ARG A 219 6.40 23.32 27.62
CA ARG A 219 6.72 22.09 28.38
C ARG A 219 7.86 22.32 29.41
N LYS A 220 8.90 23.03 29.00
CA LYS A 220 10.02 23.41 29.92
C LYS A 220 9.53 24.31 31.06
N GLU A 221 8.72 25.31 30.71
CA GLU A 221 8.13 26.22 31.72
C GLU A 221 7.18 25.48 32.66
N ALA A 222 6.32 24.58 32.15
CA ALA A 222 5.39 23.80 32.96
C ALA A 222 6.06 22.88 33.95
N LYS A 223 7.23 22.30 33.61
CA LYS A 223 8.04 21.50 34.53
C LYS A 223 8.52 22.29 35.76
N GLY A 224 8.80 23.59 35.61
CA GLY A 224 9.19 24.48 36.69
C GLY A 224 8.05 25.16 37.45
N ALA A 225 6.83 25.13 36.88
CA ALA A 225 5.66 25.84 37.40
C ALA A 225 4.83 24.96 38.36
N ARG A 226 4.06 25.60 39.24
CA ARG A 226 3.13 24.93 40.17
C ARG A 226 1.74 25.57 40.13
N GLY A 227 0.74 24.84 40.59
CA GLY A 227 -0.62 25.34 40.80
C GLY A 227 -1.27 25.95 39.54
N ALA A 228 -1.83 27.15 39.67
CA ALA A 228 -2.54 27.83 38.59
C ALA A 228 -1.66 28.11 37.36
N ARG A 229 -0.42 28.51 37.56
CA ARG A 229 0.52 28.79 36.44
C ARG A 229 0.79 27.56 35.60
N ARG A 230 1.01 26.41 36.21
CA ARG A 230 1.19 25.13 35.50
C ARG A 230 -0.05 24.78 34.65
N ARG A 231 -1.25 24.89 35.23
CA ARG A 231 -2.50 24.63 34.50
C ARG A 231 -2.68 25.52 33.28
N VAL A 232 -2.32 26.81 33.37
CA VAL A 232 -2.39 27.73 32.23
C VAL A 232 -1.50 27.26 31.08
N LEU A 233 -0.25 26.87 31.38
CA LEU A 233 0.70 26.38 30.38
C LEU A 233 0.24 25.04 29.76
N GLU A 234 -0.25 24.12 30.57
CA GLU A 234 -0.80 22.85 30.12
C GLU A 234 -2.05 23.05 29.23
N ASN A 235 -2.93 23.96 29.57
CA ASN A 235 -4.10 24.31 28.77
C ASN A 235 -3.71 24.94 27.42
N GLU A 236 -2.68 25.79 27.40
CA GLU A 236 -2.18 26.37 26.16
C GLU A 236 -1.60 25.28 25.24
N MET A 237 -0.78 24.37 25.76
CA MET A 237 -0.29 23.21 24.99
C MET A 237 -1.44 22.35 24.46
N ALA A 238 -2.41 22.03 25.34
CA ALA A 238 -3.57 21.23 24.95
C ALA A 238 -4.36 21.90 23.83
N THR A 239 -4.52 23.22 23.87
CA THR A 239 -5.23 23.97 22.82
C THR A 239 -4.51 23.90 21.49
N ILE A 240 -3.19 24.09 21.46
CA ILE A 240 -2.38 24.01 20.23
C ILE A 240 -2.47 22.60 19.63
N LEU A 241 -2.23 21.57 20.44
CA LEU A 241 -2.20 20.19 19.99
C LEU A 241 -3.59 19.69 19.54
N SER A 242 -4.63 20.01 20.29
CA SER A 242 -6.00 19.62 19.94
C SER A 242 -6.49 20.30 18.65
N THR A 243 -6.14 21.59 18.47
CA THR A 243 -6.47 22.32 17.24
C THR A 243 -5.77 21.69 16.04
N SER A 244 -4.49 21.35 16.20
CA SER A 244 -3.68 20.74 15.12
C SER A 244 -4.20 19.36 14.75
N VAL A 245 -4.47 18.48 15.72
CA VAL A 245 -4.95 17.12 15.40
C VAL A 245 -6.38 17.13 14.84
N ARG A 246 -7.24 18.08 15.26
CA ARG A 246 -8.57 18.27 14.66
C ARG A 246 -8.49 18.74 13.21
N ARG A 247 -7.45 19.50 12.85
CA ARG A 247 -7.16 19.83 11.45
C ARG A 247 -6.85 18.57 10.66
N GLU A 248 -5.95 17.71 11.15
CA GLU A 248 -5.63 16.43 10.49
C GLU A 248 -6.86 15.53 10.35
N TRP A 249 -7.74 15.51 11.35
CA TRP A 249 -9.03 14.82 11.24
C TRP A 249 -9.90 15.36 10.10
N ARG A 250 -10.01 16.68 9.97
CA ARG A 250 -10.78 17.29 8.86
C ARG A 250 -10.18 16.92 7.51
N LEU A 251 -8.85 16.97 7.38
CA LEU A 251 -8.15 16.54 6.18
C LEU A 251 -8.40 15.06 5.85
N LEU A 252 -8.41 14.19 6.85
CA LEU A 252 -8.80 12.81 6.67
C LEU A 252 -10.20 12.68 6.06
N ILE A 253 -11.19 13.37 6.63
CA ILE A 253 -12.58 13.30 6.17
C ILE A 253 -12.73 13.88 4.75
N GLU A 254 -12.06 14.99 4.46
CA GLU A 254 -12.04 15.60 3.13
C GLU A 254 -11.32 14.71 2.11
N GLY A 255 -10.17 14.16 2.45
CA GLY A 255 -9.39 13.24 1.60
C GLY A 255 -10.17 11.97 1.28
N ARG A 256 -10.78 11.34 2.29
CA ARG A 256 -11.68 10.20 2.08
C ARG A 256 -12.84 10.56 1.15
N ARG A 257 -13.49 11.70 1.38
CA ARG A 257 -14.60 12.18 0.54
C ARG A 257 -14.16 12.41 -0.89
N ALA A 258 -13.00 13.04 -1.09
CA ALA A 258 -12.42 13.27 -2.41
C ALA A 258 -12.12 11.94 -3.12
N PHE A 259 -11.51 10.96 -2.44
CA PHE A 259 -11.23 9.64 -2.99
C PHE A 259 -12.52 8.90 -3.40
N LEU A 260 -13.50 8.84 -2.51
CA LEU A 260 -14.79 8.21 -2.82
C LEU A 260 -15.54 8.96 -3.93
N GLY A 261 -15.37 10.27 -4.02
CA GLY A 261 -15.93 11.14 -5.07
C GLY A 261 -15.37 10.87 -6.46
N LEU A 262 -14.22 10.19 -6.58
CA LEU A 262 -13.70 9.72 -7.88
C LEU A 262 -14.62 8.66 -8.50
N ALA A 263 -15.49 8.04 -7.71
CA ALA A 263 -16.50 7.05 -8.12
C ALA A 263 -15.93 5.91 -8.99
N LEU A 264 -14.70 5.50 -8.70
CA LEU A 264 -14.01 4.46 -9.46
C LEU A 264 -14.59 3.07 -9.13
N PRO A 265 -14.78 2.21 -10.14
CA PRO A 265 -15.20 0.83 -9.92
C PRO A 265 -14.24 0.09 -8.99
N ALA A 266 -14.76 -0.62 -8.00
CA ALA A 266 -14.01 -1.45 -7.05
C ALA A 266 -14.13 -2.95 -7.38
N THR A 267 -14.18 -3.30 -8.66
CA THR A 267 -14.36 -4.68 -9.13
C THR A 267 -13.08 -5.50 -8.95
N GLY A 268 -13.24 -6.80 -8.63
CA GLY A 268 -12.11 -7.73 -8.50
C GLY A 268 -11.35 -7.66 -7.16
N LEU A 269 -11.74 -6.78 -6.24
CA LEU A 269 -11.06 -6.61 -4.95
C LEU A 269 -11.52 -7.60 -3.86
N ASP A 270 -12.59 -8.36 -4.09
CA ASP A 270 -13.19 -9.25 -3.07
C ASP A 270 -12.19 -10.26 -2.48
N GLU A 271 -11.32 -10.82 -3.33
CA GLU A 271 -10.30 -11.76 -2.88
C GLU A 271 -9.20 -11.07 -2.05
N LEU A 272 -8.85 -9.82 -2.37
CA LEU A 272 -7.90 -9.02 -1.57
C LEU A 272 -8.51 -8.68 -0.21
N VAL A 273 -9.80 -8.34 -0.17
CA VAL A 273 -10.55 -8.10 1.08
C VAL A 273 -10.55 -9.35 1.96
N LYS A 274 -10.87 -10.52 1.38
CA LYS A 274 -10.85 -11.79 2.12
C LYS A 274 -9.48 -12.13 2.68
N ASP A 275 -8.43 -11.95 1.87
CA ASP A 275 -7.05 -12.25 2.28
C ASP A 275 -6.57 -11.29 3.38
N SER A 276 -6.83 -9.99 3.24
CA SER A 276 -6.51 -8.99 4.26
C SER A 276 -7.24 -9.27 5.57
N ASN A 277 -8.55 -9.53 5.50
CA ASN A 277 -9.36 -9.88 6.67
C ASN A 277 -8.86 -11.14 7.38
N ARG A 278 -8.52 -12.19 6.62
CA ARG A 278 -7.99 -13.43 7.19
C ARG A 278 -6.69 -13.16 7.96
N ARG A 279 -5.73 -12.43 7.35
CA ARG A 279 -4.46 -12.11 8.01
C ARG A 279 -4.64 -11.30 9.30
N VAL A 280 -5.53 -10.30 9.26
CA VAL A 280 -5.83 -9.47 10.43
C VAL A 280 -6.50 -10.29 11.53
N ARG A 281 -7.49 -11.11 11.18
CA ARG A 281 -8.17 -12.01 12.14
C ARG A 281 -7.20 -13.00 12.77
N ASP A 282 -6.40 -13.69 11.96
CA ASP A 282 -5.39 -14.63 12.42
C ASP A 282 -4.40 -13.97 13.39
N ALA A 283 -3.97 -12.74 13.10
CA ALA A 283 -3.06 -12.00 13.98
C ALA A 283 -3.72 -11.55 15.28
N LEU A 284 -5.00 -11.17 15.25
CA LEU A 284 -5.77 -10.77 16.45
C LEU A 284 -6.07 -11.95 17.37
N GLU A 285 -6.31 -13.15 16.82
CA GLU A 285 -6.64 -14.37 17.57
C GLU A 285 -5.38 -15.07 18.11
N ASN A 286 -4.34 -15.19 17.30
CA ASN A 286 -3.13 -15.93 17.64
C ASN A 286 -2.01 -15.05 18.23
N GLY A 287 -2.21 -13.76 18.30
CA GLY A 287 -1.23 -12.75 18.71
C GLY A 287 -0.25 -12.38 17.59
N PHE A 288 0.38 -11.23 17.75
CA PHE A 288 1.39 -10.72 16.83
C PHE A 288 2.79 -11.21 17.25
N TYR A 289 3.41 -12.02 16.40
CA TYR A 289 4.78 -12.48 16.59
C TYR A 289 5.64 -12.08 15.39
N PRO A 290 6.57 -11.12 15.55
CA PRO A 290 7.46 -10.76 14.45
C PRO A 290 8.37 -11.95 14.11
N ALA A 291 8.53 -12.20 12.82
CA ALA A 291 9.46 -13.22 12.33
C ALA A 291 10.89 -12.84 12.72
N ARG A 292 11.59 -13.70 13.45
CA ARG A 292 12.98 -13.48 13.87
C ARG A 292 13.94 -14.46 13.24
N ALA A 293 13.51 -15.68 13.03
CA ALA A 293 14.35 -16.69 12.40
C ALA A 293 14.42 -16.46 10.87
N PRO A 294 15.57 -16.66 10.23
CA PRO A 294 15.75 -16.41 8.80
C PRO A 294 14.72 -17.11 7.91
N HIS A 295 14.33 -18.34 8.25
CA HIS A 295 13.31 -19.07 7.49
C HIS A 295 11.91 -18.44 7.59
N ASN A 296 11.55 -17.88 8.75
CA ASN A 296 10.28 -17.19 8.92
C ASN A 296 10.27 -15.86 8.17
N LEU A 297 11.42 -15.15 8.16
CA LEU A 297 11.58 -13.92 7.35
C LEU A 297 11.50 -14.24 5.86
N ALA A 298 12.11 -15.34 5.40
CA ALA A 298 12.00 -15.78 4.01
C ALA A 298 10.56 -16.15 3.63
N ALA A 299 9.81 -16.81 4.52
CA ALA A 299 8.40 -17.11 4.32
C ALA A 299 7.54 -15.83 4.27
N GLU A 300 7.85 -14.86 5.12
CA GLU A 300 7.17 -13.57 5.15
C GLU A 300 7.41 -12.78 3.85
N LEU A 301 8.66 -12.70 3.39
CA LEU A 301 9.01 -12.09 2.11
C LEU A 301 8.28 -12.77 0.94
N GLY A 302 8.33 -14.11 0.86
CA GLY A 302 7.60 -14.84 -0.18
C GLY A 302 6.09 -14.62 -0.13
N SER A 303 5.51 -14.43 1.05
CA SER A 303 4.10 -14.07 1.19
C SER A 303 3.81 -12.65 0.70
N MET A 304 4.72 -11.70 0.94
CA MET A 304 4.61 -10.32 0.42
C MET A 304 4.76 -10.28 -1.11
N GLU A 305 5.71 -11.03 -1.67
CA GLU A 305 5.87 -11.17 -3.12
C GLU A 305 4.61 -11.75 -3.77
N ALA A 306 4.04 -12.81 -3.20
CA ALA A 306 2.79 -13.39 -3.67
C ALA A 306 1.61 -12.42 -3.57
N ALA A 307 1.54 -11.62 -2.51
CA ALA A 307 0.53 -10.58 -2.35
C ALA A 307 0.69 -9.47 -3.40
N GLN A 308 1.93 -9.06 -3.69
CA GLN A 308 2.23 -8.09 -4.74
C GLN A 308 1.79 -8.60 -6.12
N GLU A 309 2.16 -9.83 -6.47
CA GLU A 309 1.76 -10.43 -7.76
C GLU A 309 0.23 -10.52 -7.89
N LYS A 310 -0.45 -10.94 -6.83
CA LYS A 310 -1.91 -11.00 -6.81
C LYS A 310 -2.54 -9.61 -6.97
N PHE A 311 -2.01 -8.60 -6.28
CA PHE A 311 -2.48 -7.22 -6.39
C PHE A 311 -2.29 -6.66 -7.80
N GLU A 312 -1.11 -6.87 -8.40
CA GLU A 312 -0.83 -6.45 -9.77
C GLU A 312 -1.77 -7.14 -10.78
N LEU A 313 -2.05 -8.43 -10.60
CA LEU A 313 -2.98 -9.16 -11.44
C LEU A 313 -4.39 -8.57 -11.38
N VAL A 314 -4.92 -8.35 -10.18
CA VAL A 314 -6.23 -7.74 -9.97
C VAL A 314 -6.29 -6.33 -10.58
N ALA A 315 -5.23 -5.55 -10.39
CA ALA A 315 -5.12 -4.21 -10.96
C ALA A 315 -5.11 -4.25 -12.50
N LEU A 316 -4.34 -5.14 -13.12
CA LEU A 316 -4.31 -5.31 -14.58
C LEU A 316 -5.63 -5.84 -15.14
N GLU A 317 -6.35 -6.71 -14.43
CA GLU A 317 -7.66 -7.20 -14.87
C GLU A 317 -8.74 -6.11 -14.85
N SER A 318 -8.70 -5.22 -13.85
CA SER A 318 -9.76 -4.24 -13.62
C SER A 318 -9.47 -2.87 -14.25
N ASP A 319 -8.21 -2.52 -14.53
CA ASP A 319 -7.79 -1.18 -14.91
C ASP A 319 -7.25 -1.09 -16.34
N VAL A 320 -7.96 -0.39 -17.21
CA VAL A 320 -7.59 -0.22 -18.63
C VAL A 320 -6.32 0.61 -18.78
N LEU A 321 -6.14 1.69 -17.98
CA LEU A 321 -4.96 2.54 -18.09
C LEU A 321 -3.70 1.81 -17.64
N LEU A 322 -3.78 1.02 -16.58
CA LEU A 322 -2.66 0.18 -16.15
C LEU A 322 -2.31 -0.89 -17.19
N ARG A 323 -3.31 -1.50 -17.85
CA ARG A 323 -3.04 -2.43 -18.96
C ARG A 323 -2.34 -1.77 -20.14
N GLU A 324 -2.78 -0.58 -20.56
CA GLU A 324 -2.11 0.18 -21.63
C GLU A 324 -0.64 0.51 -21.28
N GLN A 325 -0.38 0.88 -20.04
CA GLN A 325 0.99 1.12 -19.56
C GLN A 325 1.81 -0.17 -19.55
N ALA A 326 1.27 -1.26 -19.01
CA ALA A 326 1.92 -2.56 -18.96
C ALA A 326 2.16 -3.13 -20.37
N MET A 327 1.26 -2.88 -21.32
CA MET A 327 1.42 -3.27 -22.73
C MET A 327 2.66 -2.59 -23.35
N ARG A 328 2.83 -1.29 -23.14
CA ARG A 328 4.03 -0.56 -23.63
C ARG A 328 5.34 -1.10 -23.03
N ALA A 329 5.26 -1.57 -21.77
CA ALA A 329 6.38 -2.20 -21.07
C ALA A 329 6.58 -3.69 -21.42
N GLY A 330 5.71 -4.28 -22.26
CA GLY A 330 5.76 -5.70 -22.64
C GLY A 330 5.19 -6.67 -21.60
N GLY A 331 4.58 -6.17 -20.51
CA GLY A 331 3.96 -6.98 -19.46
C GLY A 331 2.56 -7.51 -19.80
N VAL A 332 1.89 -6.88 -20.77
CA VAL A 332 0.62 -7.32 -21.36
C VAL A 332 0.82 -7.49 -22.85
N LEU A 333 0.30 -8.57 -23.41
CA LEU A 333 0.28 -8.79 -24.86
C LEU A 333 -1.15 -8.68 -25.38
N ARG A 334 -1.37 -7.73 -26.29
CA ARG A 334 -2.64 -7.59 -27.05
C ARG A 334 -2.46 -8.22 -28.42
N GLY A 335 -3.30 -9.17 -28.75
CA GLY A 335 -3.17 -9.89 -30.03
C GLY A 335 -4.49 -10.47 -30.52
N VAL A 336 -4.35 -11.22 -31.60
CA VAL A 336 -5.45 -11.96 -32.25
C VAL A 336 -5.12 -13.45 -32.22
N VAL A 337 -6.09 -14.27 -31.86
CA VAL A 337 -5.94 -15.73 -31.93
C VAL A 337 -5.84 -16.11 -33.41
N SER A 338 -4.66 -16.58 -33.84
CA SER A 338 -4.38 -16.97 -35.21
C SER A 338 -4.65 -18.45 -35.47
N THR A 339 -4.45 -19.30 -34.47
CA THR A 339 -4.63 -20.75 -34.57
C THR A 339 -5.29 -21.28 -33.32
N VAL A 340 -6.17 -22.24 -33.49
CA VAL A 340 -6.79 -23.02 -32.40
C VAL A 340 -6.62 -24.50 -32.74
N ARG A 341 -5.91 -25.25 -31.92
CA ARG A 341 -5.65 -26.68 -32.14
C ARG A 341 -6.41 -27.53 -31.13
N GLN A 342 -6.99 -28.62 -31.59
CA GLN A 342 -7.61 -29.63 -30.77
C GLN A 342 -6.73 -30.89 -30.78
N THR A 343 -6.51 -31.50 -29.63
CA THR A 343 -5.72 -32.74 -29.52
C THR A 343 -6.39 -33.92 -30.25
N ARG A 344 -7.72 -33.92 -30.30
CA ARG A 344 -8.50 -34.96 -30.98
C ARG A 344 -9.83 -34.36 -31.53
N PRO A 345 -10.36 -34.85 -32.66
CA PRO A 345 -11.68 -34.42 -33.14
C PRO A 345 -12.74 -34.59 -32.05
N GLY A 346 -13.57 -33.56 -31.88
CA GLY A 346 -14.61 -33.53 -30.83
C GLY A 346 -14.15 -33.15 -29.44
N PHE A 347 -12.86 -33.07 -29.18
CA PHE A 347 -12.31 -32.54 -27.91
C PHE A 347 -12.27 -31.03 -27.89
N LYS A 348 -12.13 -30.46 -26.66
CA LYS A 348 -12.01 -29.02 -26.47
C LYS A 348 -10.66 -28.53 -26.99
N PRO A 349 -10.56 -27.28 -27.48
CA PRO A 349 -9.26 -26.68 -27.81
C PRO A 349 -8.31 -26.76 -26.64
N CYS A 350 -7.07 -27.18 -26.88
CA CYS A 350 -6.06 -27.25 -25.84
C CYS A 350 -4.84 -26.35 -26.14
N ASP A 351 -4.64 -25.95 -27.42
CA ASP A 351 -3.56 -25.08 -27.81
C ASP A 351 -4.11 -23.94 -28.65
N ILE A 352 -3.62 -22.73 -28.38
CA ILE A 352 -3.89 -21.55 -29.19
C ILE A 352 -2.58 -20.86 -29.57
N GLU A 353 -2.55 -20.21 -30.71
CA GLU A 353 -1.52 -19.25 -31.07
C GLU A 353 -2.12 -17.86 -31.13
N VAL A 354 -1.45 -16.91 -30.50
CA VAL A 354 -1.82 -15.49 -30.49
C VAL A 354 -0.76 -14.69 -31.22
N GLU A 355 -1.17 -13.96 -32.24
CA GLU A 355 -0.31 -13.03 -32.97
C GLU A 355 -0.53 -11.60 -32.50
N SER A 356 0.58 -10.89 -32.28
CA SER A 356 0.61 -9.50 -31.85
C SER A 356 1.57 -8.68 -32.68
N GLY A 357 1.24 -7.43 -32.93
CA GLY A 357 2.16 -6.44 -33.51
C GLY A 357 3.24 -5.94 -32.55
N GLN A 358 3.23 -6.37 -31.27
CA GLN A 358 4.23 -5.96 -30.30
C GLN A 358 5.55 -6.69 -30.54
N GLY A 359 6.64 -5.93 -30.74
CA GLY A 359 7.99 -6.47 -30.89
C GLY A 359 8.70 -6.75 -29.55
N VAL A 360 8.22 -6.17 -28.46
CA VAL A 360 8.79 -6.33 -27.12
C VAL A 360 7.75 -6.92 -26.18
N ILE A 361 8.05 -8.10 -25.66
CA ILE A 361 7.25 -8.76 -24.63
C ILE A 361 8.16 -9.30 -23.53
N ARG A 362 7.64 -9.41 -22.31
CA ARG A 362 8.35 -9.97 -21.15
C ARG A 362 7.97 -11.42 -20.84
N PHE A 363 7.14 -12.04 -21.65
CA PHE A 363 6.74 -13.44 -21.49
C PHE A 363 7.91 -14.36 -21.81
N ARG A 364 8.02 -15.45 -21.06
CA ARG A 364 9.02 -16.51 -21.23
C ARG A 364 8.33 -17.84 -21.47
N LEU A 365 9.07 -18.80 -21.95
CA LEU A 365 8.61 -20.20 -21.98
C LEU A 365 8.28 -20.65 -20.56
N ASP A 366 7.22 -21.42 -20.42
CA ASP A 366 6.65 -21.95 -19.17
C ASP A 366 6.02 -20.89 -18.25
N ASP A 367 5.95 -19.61 -18.65
CA ASP A 367 5.15 -18.64 -17.92
C ASP A 367 3.67 -19.04 -17.96
N LYS A 368 3.00 -18.95 -16.81
CA LYS A 368 1.55 -19.05 -16.73
C LYS A 368 0.94 -17.74 -17.19
N VAL A 369 -0.07 -17.83 -18.04
CA VAL A 369 -0.77 -16.67 -18.61
C VAL A 369 -2.27 -16.83 -18.50
N ARG A 370 -2.97 -15.70 -18.42
CA ARG A 370 -4.43 -15.62 -18.40
C ARG A 370 -4.91 -14.65 -19.47
N ILE A 371 -6.06 -14.96 -20.05
CA ILE A 371 -6.79 -14.03 -20.93
C ILE A 371 -7.65 -13.11 -20.06
N VAL A 372 -7.39 -11.80 -20.13
CA VAL A 372 -8.09 -10.77 -19.36
C VAL A 372 -9.61 -10.86 -19.53
N GLY A 373 -10.34 -10.69 -18.43
CA GLY A 373 -11.81 -10.72 -18.41
C GLY A 373 -12.40 -12.12 -18.57
N THR A 374 -11.57 -13.17 -18.47
CA THR A 374 -12.02 -14.57 -18.60
C THR A 374 -11.39 -15.47 -17.54
N ASN A 375 -11.91 -16.69 -17.41
CA ASN A 375 -11.29 -17.74 -16.61
C ASN A 375 -10.35 -18.64 -17.44
N VAL A 376 -9.96 -18.22 -18.66
CA VAL A 376 -9.04 -18.96 -19.52
C VAL A 376 -7.62 -18.68 -19.09
N SER A 377 -6.90 -19.73 -18.68
CA SER A 377 -5.47 -19.66 -18.39
C SER A 377 -4.73 -20.85 -19.01
N GLY A 378 -3.43 -20.67 -19.20
CA GLY A 378 -2.58 -21.68 -19.82
C GLY A 378 -1.10 -21.40 -19.57
N VAL A 379 -0.26 -22.13 -20.28
CA VAL A 379 1.20 -22.06 -20.17
C VAL A 379 1.79 -21.71 -21.54
N VAL A 380 2.71 -20.76 -21.58
CA VAL A 380 3.44 -20.39 -22.79
C VAL A 380 4.36 -21.54 -23.20
N ARG A 381 4.15 -22.11 -24.39
CA ARG A 381 4.94 -23.22 -24.92
C ARG A 381 5.79 -22.85 -26.14
N ALA A 382 5.46 -21.74 -26.79
CA ALA A 382 6.24 -21.27 -27.93
C ALA A 382 6.25 -19.74 -27.98
N LEU A 383 7.38 -19.20 -28.37
CA LEU A 383 7.60 -17.78 -28.64
C LEU A 383 8.36 -17.64 -29.95
N ALA A 384 7.82 -16.87 -30.89
CA ALA A 384 8.46 -16.61 -32.17
C ALA A 384 8.23 -15.17 -32.64
N ALA A 385 9.22 -14.59 -33.32
CA ALA A 385 9.02 -13.32 -34.02
C ALA A 385 8.18 -13.54 -35.27
N THR A 386 7.29 -12.58 -35.57
CA THR A 386 6.60 -12.57 -36.86
C THR A 386 7.44 -11.87 -37.94
N PRO A 387 7.25 -12.17 -39.23
CA PRO A 387 7.97 -11.48 -40.31
C PRO A 387 7.75 -9.95 -40.32
N SER A 388 6.66 -9.47 -39.73
CA SER A 388 6.32 -8.06 -39.60
C SER A 388 6.95 -7.37 -38.38
N GLY A 389 7.84 -8.07 -37.63
CA GLY A 389 8.48 -7.52 -36.43
C GLY A 389 7.65 -7.62 -35.15
N GLY A 390 6.51 -8.28 -35.19
CA GLY A 390 5.68 -8.58 -34.02
C GLY A 390 6.07 -9.90 -33.33
N THR A 391 5.19 -10.39 -32.48
CA THR A 391 5.40 -11.63 -31.70
C THR A 391 4.24 -12.60 -31.88
N ARG A 392 4.56 -13.90 -31.98
CA ARG A 392 3.61 -15.02 -31.93
C ARG A 392 3.87 -15.81 -30.64
N VAL A 393 2.80 -16.07 -29.89
CA VAL A 393 2.83 -16.80 -28.62
C VAL A 393 1.95 -18.03 -28.73
N GLY A 394 2.53 -19.22 -28.53
CA GLY A 394 1.80 -20.48 -28.43
C GLY A 394 1.50 -20.80 -26.98
N ILE A 395 0.23 -21.09 -26.67
CA ILE A 395 -0.27 -21.30 -25.32
C ILE A 395 -0.99 -22.64 -25.24
N GLU A 396 -0.57 -23.49 -24.31
CA GLU A 396 -1.30 -24.70 -23.91
C GLU A 396 -2.31 -24.30 -22.84
N ILE A 397 -3.62 -24.45 -23.16
CA ILE A 397 -4.71 -24.06 -22.26
C ILE A 397 -4.89 -25.08 -21.15
N ALA A 398 -4.74 -24.64 -19.91
CA ALA A 398 -4.93 -25.45 -18.69
C ALA A 398 -6.37 -25.35 -18.15
N ASN A 399 -6.93 -24.15 -18.12
CA ASN A 399 -8.26 -23.87 -17.56
C ASN A 399 -9.14 -23.06 -18.51
N GLY A 400 -10.46 -23.07 -18.26
CA GLY A 400 -11.40 -22.21 -18.98
C GLY A 400 -11.75 -22.68 -20.41
N VAL A 401 -11.39 -23.91 -20.79
CA VAL A 401 -11.60 -24.48 -22.12
C VAL A 401 -13.07 -24.44 -22.60
N ARG A 402 -14.01 -24.21 -21.68
CA ARG A 402 -15.45 -24.08 -22.03
C ARG A 402 -15.81 -22.70 -22.59
N THR A 403 -14.95 -21.70 -22.45
CA THR A 403 -15.19 -20.33 -22.88
C THR A 403 -14.90 -20.20 -24.37
N ARG A 404 -15.81 -20.67 -25.20
CA ARG A 404 -15.63 -20.78 -26.68
C ARG A 404 -15.44 -19.45 -27.39
N SER A 405 -16.03 -18.36 -26.91
CA SER A 405 -16.02 -17.06 -27.60
C SER A 405 -14.64 -16.43 -27.76
N VAL A 406 -13.73 -16.67 -26.81
CA VAL A 406 -12.34 -16.15 -26.86
C VAL A 406 -11.33 -17.17 -27.40
N LEU A 407 -11.72 -18.44 -27.52
CA LEU A 407 -10.88 -19.51 -28.07
C LEU A 407 -11.28 -19.82 -29.54
N THR A 408 -11.49 -18.77 -30.33
CA THR A 408 -11.83 -18.87 -31.76
C THR A 408 -10.82 -18.07 -32.59
N VAL A 409 -10.49 -18.57 -33.77
CA VAL A 409 -9.64 -17.83 -34.70
C VAL A 409 -10.27 -16.47 -35.02
N GLY A 410 -9.47 -15.41 -34.96
CA GLY A 410 -9.90 -14.03 -35.12
C GLY A 410 -10.33 -13.32 -33.82
N ALA A 411 -10.45 -14.03 -32.69
CA ALA A 411 -10.74 -13.39 -31.41
C ALA A 411 -9.60 -12.47 -30.95
N ARG A 412 -9.93 -11.25 -30.54
CA ARG A 412 -9.00 -10.33 -29.93
C ARG A 412 -8.86 -10.66 -28.45
N VAL A 413 -7.64 -10.79 -27.97
CA VAL A 413 -7.32 -11.18 -26.59
C VAL A 413 -6.23 -10.29 -26.02
N GLU A 414 -6.27 -10.09 -24.70
CA GLU A 414 -5.19 -9.52 -23.92
C GLU A 414 -4.68 -10.61 -22.98
N LEU A 415 -3.37 -10.85 -23.01
CA LEU A 415 -2.71 -11.83 -22.14
C LEU A 415 -1.95 -11.10 -21.05
N ILE A 416 -2.12 -11.54 -19.83
CA ILE A 416 -1.32 -11.14 -18.66
C ILE A 416 -0.61 -12.35 -18.11
N ARG A 417 0.57 -12.14 -17.51
CA ARG A 417 1.29 -13.21 -16.83
C ARG A 417 0.60 -13.49 -15.51
N GLU A 418 0.21 -14.73 -15.27
CA GLU A 418 -0.29 -15.22 -14.01
C GLU A 418 0.88 -15.84 -13.25
N ALA A 419 1.46 -15.09 -12.33
CA ALA A 419 2.47 -15.58 -11.44
C ALA A 419 1.87 -15.76 -10.05
N TYR A 420 1.83 -16.98 -9.56
CA TYR A 420 1.55 -17.27 -8.17
C TYR A 420 2.83 -17.76 -7.51
N ALA A 421 3.50 -16.90 -6.77
CA ALA A 421 4.53 -17.34 -5.85
C ALA A 421 3.85 -18.05 -4.68
N PHE A 422 3.76 -19.37 -4.73
CA PHE A 422 3.37 -20.16 -3.58
C PHE A 422 4.57 -20.28 -2.66
N VAL A 423 4.44 -19.80 -1.41
CA VAL A 423 5.39 -20.18 -0.35
C VAL A 423 5.25 -21.67 -0.10
N ASN A 424 6.14 -22.45 -0.69
CA ASN A 424 6.17 -23.88 -0.50
C ASN A 424 6.88 -24.20 0.83
N HIS A 425 6.10 -24.31 1.90
CA HIS A 425 6.64 -24.68 3.23
C HIS A 425 7.44 -25.99 3.21
N ARG A 426 7.15 -26.91 2.28
CA ARG A 426 7.93 -28.12 2.10
C ARG A 426 9.32 -27.80 1.53
N ALA A 427 9.38 -26.94 0.52
CA ALA A 427 10.66 -26.47 -0.04
C ALA A 427 11.50 -25.72 1.00
N LEU A 428 10.86 -24.90 1.86
CA LEU A 428 11.56 -24.26 2.97
C LEU A 428 12.13 -25.28 3.97
N LYS A 429 11.39 -26.36 4.25
CA LYS A 429 11.89 -27.46 5.10
C LYS A 429 13.08 -28.16 4.44
N GLU A 430 12.99 -28.47 3.16
CA GLU A 430 14.07 -29.10 2.38
C GLU A 430 15.33 -28.20 2.35
N VAL A 431 15.18 -26.89 2.09
CA VAL A 431 16.29 -25.92 2.15
C VAL A 431 16.91 -25.89 3.54
N ARG A 432 16.10 -25.94 4.60
CA ARG A 432 16.57 -25.99 5.98
C ARG A 432 17.45 -27.23 6.25
N GLU A 433 17.08 -28.38 5.70
CA GLU A 433 17.82 -29.61 5.84
C GLU A 433 19.11 -29.63 4.99
N GLN A 434 19.06 -29.07 3.77
CA GLN A 434 20.18 -29.04 2.84
C GLN A 434 21.18 -27.91 3.08
N GLN A 435 20.71 -26.78 3.66
CA GLN A 435 21.52 -25.59 3.92
C GLN A 435 21.36 -25.11 5.37
N PRO A 436 21.76 -25.94 6.35
CA PRO A 436 21.57 -25.64 7.77
C PRO A 436 22.27 -24.35 8.22
N TRP A 437 23.34 -23.92 7.52
CA TRP A 437 24.04 -22.68 7.80
C TRP A 437 23.16 -21.43 7.65
N MET A 438 22.18 -21.45 6.75
CA MET A 438 21.23 -20.34 6.57
C MET A 438 20.25 -20.19 7.76
N PHE A 439 20.04 -21.25 8.53
CA PHE A 439 19.00 -21.30 9.57
C PHE A 439 19.58 -21.36 10.99
N TYR A 440 20.76 -21.95 11.16
CA TYR A 440 21.34 -22.24 12.49
C TYR A 440 22.61 -21.46 12.78
N GLY A 441 23.01 -20.52 11.89
CA GLY A 441 24.22 -19.72 12.10
C GLY A 441 25.51 -20.54 12.06
N THR A 442 25.50 -21.74 11.48
CA THR A 442 26.71 -22.51 11.20
C THR A 442 27.51 -21.83 10.08
N GLU A 443 28.78 -22.15 9.96
CA GLU A 443 29.66 -21.53 8.97
C GLU A 443 29.16 -21.75 7.56
N ALA A 444 29.01 -20.65 6.79
CA ALA A 444 28.58 -20.71 5.41
C ALA A 444 29.69 -21.42 4.57
N PRO A 445 29.31 -22.20 3.54
CA PRO A 445 30.30 -22.83 2.66
C PRO A 445 31.17 -21.76 2.04
N ALA A 446 32.50 -21.97 2.08
CA ALA A 446 33.46 -21.06 1.47
C ALA A 446 33.22 -20.93 -0.04
N LEU A 447 33.29 -19.72 -0.55
CA LEU A 447 33.22 -19.51 -2.01
C LEU A 447 34.39 -20.27 -2.68
N PRO A 448 34.16 -20.92 -3.83
CA PRO A 448 35.22 -21.58 -4.57
C PRO A 448 36.35 -20.59 -4.88
N ALA A 449 37.56 -20.95 -4.58
CA ALA A 449 38.78 -20.12 -4.65
C ALA A 449 39.11 -19.52 -6.06
N GLY A 450 38.31 -19.63 -7.05
CA GLY A 450 38.47 -19.02 -8.37
C GLY A 450 37.53 -17.85 -8.69
N ARG A 451 36.55 -17.56 -7.82
CA ARG A 451 35.56 -16.48 -8.05
C ARG A 451 35.83 -15.18 -7.28
N SER A 452 36.84 -15.13 -6.44
CA SER A 452 37.27 -13.92 -5.74
C SER A 452 38.18 -13.01 -6.60
N SER A 453 38.37 -13.31 -7.88
CA SER A 453 39.10 -12.41 -8.78
C SER A 453 38.31 -11.14 -8.99
N GLY A 454 38.68 -10.10 -8.28
CA GLY A 454 38.36 -8.70 -8.30
C GLY A 454 37.73 -8.04 -9.52
N GLN A 455 36.77 -8.69 -10.16
CA GLN A 455 35.92 -8.01 -11.13
C GLN A 455 34.90 -7.17 -10.39
N SER A 456 35.11 -5.88 -10.43
CA SER A 456 34.09 -4.94 -9.86
C SER A 456 32.75 -5.16 -10.54
N PRO A 457 31.61 -4.90 -9.87
CA PRO A 457 30.29 -4.95 -10.49
C PRO A 457 30.19 -4.18 -11.82
N LEU A 458 30.99 -3.12 -11.96
CA LEU A 458 31.14 -2.33 -13.18
C LEU A 458 31.85 -3.09 -14.32
N ALA A 459 32.82 -3.93 -14.02
CA ALA A 459 33.49 -4.75 -15.01
C ALA A 459 32.57 -5.86 -15.55
N ILE A 460 31.76 -6.46 -14.66
CA ILE A 460 30.72 -7.44 -15.03
C ILE A 460 29.64 -6.77 -15.89
N ALA A 461 29.15 -5.60 -15.52
CA ALA A 461 28.16 -4.88 -16.30
C ALA A 461 28.67 -4.46 -17.70
N ARG A 462 29.96 -4.16 -17.85
CA ARG A 462 30.58 -3.87 -19.14
C ARG A 462 30.78 -5.12 -20.02
N ALA A 463 31.01 -6.29 -19.42
CA ALA A 463 31.15 -7.55 -20.15
C ALA A 463 29.81 -8.07 -20.71
N VAL A 464 28.68 -7.80 -20.02
CA VAL A 464 27.35 -8.19 -20.47
C VAL A 464 26.81 -7.28 -21.59
N ARG A 465 27.40 -6.10 -21.80
CA ARG A 465 27.02 -5.17 -22.89
C ARG A 465 27.76 -5.39 -24.22
N ARG A 466 28.58 -6.38 -24.31
CA ARG A 466 29.23 -6.84 -25.55
C ARG A 466 28.60 -8.18 -25.96
#